data_8d6b6e64c79d049abe7bbf4f3a8ff65f
#
_entry.id   8d6b6e64c79d049abe7bbf4f3a8ff65f
#
_cell.length_a   1.000
_cell.length_b   1.000
_cell.length_c   1.000
_cell.angle_alpha   90.00
_cell.angle_beta   90.00
_cell.angle_gamma   90.00
#
_symmetry.space_group_name_H-M   'P 1'
#
loop_
_entity.id
_entity.type
_entity.pdbx_description
1 polymer ?
#
loop_
_entity_poly.entity_id
_entity_poly.type
_entity_poly.pdbx_seq_one_letter_code
_entity_poly.pdbx_strand_id
1 'polypeptide(L)'
;AVGSGREIARLTRESDAYRWICGGVSVNYHALNDFRSGNESLMDEVLTANVAALASAGAISLERVAQDGMRVRADAGAASFRRQASLEQHLAEAGELVDDIKKRAAADPAAASRRAQAARERAAQQREECIRAALEQLPQVQAAKRRNGEKPEQARASTTDADARVMKMGDGGYRPAFNVQLATTCEDQVIVGVEVSNTGSDMAQMAPMLEQVIERTGTVPGQWLVDGGFPAHEQIEAV
;
A
#
# COMPACT_ATOMS: atom_id res chain seq x y z
N ALA A 1 7.64 1.65 -16.92
CA ALA A 1 7.94 0.84 -15.72
C ALA A 1 7.19 -0.49 -15.80
N VAL A 2 7.77 -1.57 -15.28
CA VAL A 2 7.14 -2.90 -15.25
C VAL A 2 6.62 -3.15 -13.84
N GLY A 3 5.30 -3.03 -13.66
CA GLY A 3 4.64 -3.14 -12.35
C GLY A 3 4.34 -4.58 -11.88
N SER A 4 4.54 -5.58 -12.72
CA SER A 4 4.19 -6.98 -12.42
C SER A 4 5.43 -7.83 -12.18
N GLY A 5 5.54 -8.48 -11.02
CA GLY A 5 6.60 -9.44 -10.73
C GLY A 5 6.64 -10.61 -11.71
N ARG A 6 5.48 -11.07 -12.22
CA ARG A 6 5.41 -12.11 -13.27
C ARG A 6 6.02 -11.63 -14.58
N GLU A 7 5.74 -10.39 -14.98
CA GLU A 7 6.31 -9.80 -16.19
C GLU A 7 7.81 -9.59 -16.05
N ILE A 8 8.30 -9.09 -14.92
CA ILE A 8 9.73 -9.00 -14.65
C ILE A 8 10.38 -10.38 -14.76
N ALA A 9 9.82 -11.41 -14.11
CA ALA A 9 10.33 -12.78 -14.18
C ALA A 9 10.34 -13.34 -15.62
N ARG A 10 9.38 -12.95 -16.46
CA ARG A 10 9.38 -13.29 -17.90
C ARG A 10 10.53 -12.57 -18.62
N LEU A 11 10.69 -11.27 -18.38
CA LEU A 11 11.74 -10.46 -18.99
C LEU A 11 13.15 -10.93 -18.63
N THR A 12 13.39 -11.45 -17.41
CA THR A 12 14.69 -12.04 -17.04
C THR A 12 15.08 -13.25 -17.89
N ARG A 13 14.15 -13.84 -18.64
CA ARG A 13 14.39 -14.95 -19.57
C ARG A 13 14.41 -14.54 -21.03
N GLU A 14 13.62 -13.55 -21.39
CA GLU A 14 13.31 -13.20 -22.78
C GLU A 14 13.99 -11.91 -23.27
N SER A 15 14.39 -11.01 -22.36
CA SER A 15 15.03 -9.74 -22.71
C SER A 15 16.51 -9.74 -22.36
N ASP A 16 17.37 -9.42 -23.30
CA ASP A 16 18.83 -9.39 -23.09
C ASP A 16 19.24 -8.37 -22.02
N ALA A 17 18.58 -7.21 -21.95
CA ALA A 17 18.83 -6.20 -20.93
C ALA A 17 18.54 -6.73 -19.51
N TYR A 18 17.38 -7.37 -19.31
CA TYR A 18 17.03 -7.96 -18.02
C TYR A 18 17.89 -9.18 -17.67
N ARG A 19 18.25 -9.99 -18.64
CA ARG A 19 19.19 -11.10 -18.46
C ARG A 19 20.56 -10.59 -18.00
N TRP A 20 21.05 -9.51 -18.62
CA TRP A 20 22.31 -8.88 -18.23
C TRP A 20 22.26 -8.34 -16.79
N ILE A 21 21.21 -7.60 -16.43
CA ILE A 21 20.99 -7.07 -15.05
C ILE A 21 21.01 -8.20 -14.03
N CYS A 22 20.37 -9.34 -14.33
CA CYS A 22 20.29 -10.50 -13.43
C CYS A 22 21.49 -11.46 -13.54
N GLY A 23 22.56 -11.09 -14.26
CA GLY A 23 23.73 -11.95 -14.41
C GLY A 23 23.44 -13.28 -15.13
N GLY A 24 22.43 -13.34 -15.99
CA GLY A 24 22.00 -14.53 -16.72
C GLY A 24 21.12 -15.50 -15.89
N VAL A 25 20.80 -15.15 -14.66
CA VAL A 25 19.94 -15.98 -13.78
C VAL A 25 18.48 -15.55 -13.94
N SER A 26 17.58 -16.52 -14.09
CA SER A 26 16.13 -16.27 -14.06
C SER A 26 15.64 -16.11 -12.63
N VAL A 27 14.83 -15.08 -12.37
CA VAL A 27 14.28 -14.80 -11.04
C VAL A 27 12.84 -15.31 -10.96
N ASN A 28 12.47 -15.95 -9.84
CA ASN A 28 11.11 -16.37 -9.58
C ASN A 28 10.24 -15.16 -9.20
N TYR A 29 9.05 -15.05 -9.79
CA TYR A 29 8.13 -13.95 -9.51
C TYR A 29 7.62 -13.94 -8.04
N HIS A 30 7.56 -15.07 -7.37
CA HIS A 30 7.25 -15.13 -5.94
C HIS A 30 8.32 -14.42 -5.12
N ALA A 31 9.60 -14.73 -5.38
CA ALA A 31 10.71 -14.06 -4.70
C ALA A 31 10.72 -12.54 -4.95
N LEU A 32 10.37 -12.10 -6.16
CA LEU A 32 10.22 -10.66 -6.47
C LEU A 32 9.08 -10.00 -5.69
N ASN A 33 7.95 -10.69 -5.58
CA ASN A 33 6.81 -10.17 -4.82
C ASN A 33 7.11 -10.15 -3.32
N ASP A 34 7.69 -11.23 -2.77
CA ASP A 34 8.07 -11.34 -1.37
C ASP A 34 9.12 -10.27 -1.01
N PHE A 35 10.09 -10.04 -1.89
CA PHE A 35 11.08 -8.97 -1.72
C PHE A 35 10.41 -7.60 -1.66
N ARG A 36 9.51 -7.31 -2.58
CA ARG A 36 8.81 -6.02 -2.65
C ARG A 36 7.94 -5.76 -1.41
N SER A 37 7.19 -6.77 -0.96
CA SER A 37 6.29 -6.63 0.19
C SER A 37 6.99 -6.73 1.55
N GLY A 38 8.17 -7.35 1.61
CA GLY A 38 8.92 -7.53 2.85
C GLY A 38 10.06 -6.52 3.08
N ASN A 39 10.30 -5.58 2.14
CA ASN A 39 11.43 -4.66 2.19
C ASN A 39 11.01 -3.20 1.90
N GLU A 40 9.91 -2.77 2.49
CA GLU A 40 9.37 -1.41 2.31
C GLU A 40 10.39 -0.35 2.76
N SER A 41 10.96 -0.49 3.95
CA SER A 41 11.98 0.41 4.48
C SER A 41 13.22 0.49 3.58
N LEU A 42 13.69 -0.65 3.06
CA LEU A 42 14.82 -0.66 2.12
C LEU A 42 14.48 0.10 0.83
N MET A 43 13.25 -0.02 0.33
CA MET A 43 12.83 0.73 -0.86
C MET A 43 12.83 2.23 -0.62
N ASP A 44 12.36 2.66 0.55
CA ASP A 44 12.37 4.07 0.94
C ASP A 44 13.80 4.59 1.16
N GLU A 45 14.66 3.82 1.82
CA GLU A 45 16.09 4.13 1.98
C GLU A 45 16.80 4.29 0.62
N VAL A 46 16.53 3.39 -0.34
CA VAL A 46 17.10 3.46 -1.70
C VAL A 46 16.61 4.70 -2.43
N LEU A 47 15.31 5.02 -2.34
CA LEU A 47 14.77 6.25 -2.94
C LEU A 47 15.43 7.48 -2.30
N THR A 48 15.49 7.54 -0.97
CA THR A 48 16.11 8.63 -0.22
C THR A 48 17.58 8.82 -0.60
N ALA A 49 18.37 7.75 -0.64
CA ALA A 49 19.77 7.82 -1.03
C ALA A 49 19.97 8.32 -2.47
N ASN A 50 19.12 7.88 -3.41
CA ASN A 50 19.20 8.34 -4.80
C ASN A 50 18.82 9.82 -4.94
N VAL A 51 17.74 10.26 -4.30
CA VAL A 51 17.30 11.66 -4.32
C VAL A 51 18.35 12.57 -3.70
N ALA A 52 18.89 12.18 -2.53
CA ALA A 52 19.96 12.93 -1.86
C ALA A 52 21.23 13.03 -2.73
N ALA A 53 21.63 11.95 -3.40
CA ALA A 53 22.77 11.96 -4.31
C ALA A 53 22.55 12.88 -5.52
N LEU A 54 21.37 12.84 -6.13
CA LEU A 54 21.03 13.72 -7.26
C LEU A 54 21.00 15.19 -6.84
N ALA A 55 20.41 15.51 -5.70
CA ALA A 55 20.37 16.86 -5.15
C ALA A 55 21.80 17.37 -4.86
N SER A 56 22.62 16.57 -4.17
CA SER A 56 24.02 16.90 -3.85
C SER A 56 24.89 17.10 -5.10
N ALA A 57 24.63 16.35 -6.16
CA ALA A 57 25.33 16.50 -7.43
C ALA A 57 24.81 17.69 -8.28
N GLY A 58 23.78 18.41 -7.83
CA GLY A 58 23.12 19.47 -8.62
C GLY A 58 22.45 18.95 -9.90
N ALA A 59 22.11 17.66 -9.92
CA ALA A 59 21.47 17.01 -11.06
C ALA A 59 19.94 17.16 -11.07
N ILE A 60 19.37 17.66 -9.97
CA ILE A 60 17.96 18.04 -9.86
C ILE A 60 17.82 19.44 -9.26
N SER A 61 16.79 20.17 -9.70
CA SER A 61 16.41 21.47 -9.15
C SER A 61 15.26 21.32 -8.17
N LEU A 62 15.43 21.84 -6.96
CA LEU A 62 14.35 21.96 -5.97
C LEU A 62 13.71 23.35 -5.95
N GLU A 63 13.96 24.19 -6.96
CA GLU A 63 13.35 25.52 -7.06
C GLU A 63 11.83 25.41 -7.11
N ARG A 64 11.30 24.44 -7.88
CA ARG A 64 9.87 24.18 -7.95
C ARG A 64 9.57 22.68 -7.85
N VAL A 65 8.76 22.31 -6.88
CA VAL A 65 8.27 20.95 -6.67
C VAL A 65 6.74 20.95 -6.76
N ALA A 66 6.19 20.05 -7.54
CA ALA A 66 4.75 19.85 -7.65
C ALA A 66 4.33 18.58 -6.93
N GLN A 67 3.25 18.65 -6.13
CA GLN A 67 2.63 17.51 -5.49
C GLN A 67 1.25 17.26 -6.08
N ASP A 68 0.96 16.00 -6.36
CA ASP A 68 -0.37 15.54 -6.79
C ASP A 68 -0.69 14.16 -6.22
N GLY A 69 -1.99 13.89 -6.05
CA GLY A 69 -2.53 12.62 -5.55
C GLY A 69 -3.18 11.79 -6.65
N MET A 70 -2.78 10.53 -6.77
CA MET A 70 -3.43 9.60 -7.69
C MET A 70 -4.10 8.44 -6.94
N ARG A 71 -5.25 7.97 -7.44
CA ARG A 71 -5.94 6.81 -6.87
C ARG A 71 -5.44 5.52 -7.52
N VAL A 72 -4.78 4.70 -6.72
CA VAL A 72 -4.28 3.37 -7.12
C VAL A 72 -5.20 2.29 -6.56
N ARG A 73 -5.66 1.39 -7.41
CA ARG A 73 -6.57 0.30 -7.00
C ARG A 73 -5.87 -0.64 -6.01
N ALA A 74 -6.56 -0.92 -4.90
CA ALA A 74 -6.15 -1.94 -3.95
C ALA A 74 -6.39 -3.34 -4.51
N ASP A 75 -5.65 -4.32 -4.02
CA ASP A 75 -5.91 -5.75 -4.28
C ASP A 75 -7.04 -6.26 -3.38
N ALA A 76 -8.20 -5.61 -3.47
CA ALA A 76 -9.41 -5.93 -2.74
C ALA A 76 -10.63 -5.82 -3.66
N GLY A 77 -11.49 -6.82 -3.62
CA GLY A 77 -12.79 -6.77 -4.30
C GLY A 77 -13.85 -6.10 -3.42
N ALA A 78 -14.86 -5.45 -4.03
CA ALA A 78 -15.97 -4.87 -3.27
C ALA A 78 -16.69 -5.90 -2.38
N ALA A 79 -16.69 -7.18 -2.78
CA ALA A 79 -17.27 -8.28 -2.03
C ALA A 79 -16.51 -8.64 -0.74
N SER A 80 -15.24 -8.19 -0.56
CA SER A 80 -14.47 -8.42 0.66
C SER A 80 -14.85 -7.47 1.80
N PHE A 81 -15.54 -6.36 1.50
CA PHE A 81 -15.92 -5.36 2.49
C PHE A 81 -17.11 -5.81 3.33
N ARG A 82 -16.90 -5.99 4.62
CA ARG A 82 -17.87 -6.50 5.59
C ARG A 82 -18.14 -5.49 6.70
N ARG A 83 -19.35 -5.54 7.27
CA ARG A 83 -19.73 -4.80 8.47
C ARG A 83 -19.26 -5.53 9.72
N GLN A 84 -19.22 -4.84 10.83
CA GLN A 84 -18.75 -5.37 12.12
C GLN A 84 -19.36 -6.72 12.47
N ALA A 85 -20.68 -6.85 12.54
CA ALA A 85 -21.34 -8.10 12.90
C ALA A 85 -20.96 -9.29 11.99
N SER A 86 -20.80 -9.04 10.68
CA SER A 86 -20.34 -10.08 9.76
C SER A 86 -18.86 -10.44 9.93
N LEU A 87 -18.00 -9.46 10.30
CA LEU A 87 -16.60 -9.72 10.60
C LEU A 87 -16.43 -10.53 11.87
N GLU A 88 -17.19 -10.19 12.93
CA GLU A 88 -17.19 -10.93 14.20
C GLU A 88 -17.63 -12.39 14.01
N GLN A 89 -18.70 -12.61 13.23
CA GLN A 89 -19.14 -13.96 12.87
C GLN A 89 -18.05 -14.73 12.09
N HIS A 90 -17.48 -14.12 11.06
CA HIS A 90 -16.43 -14.75 10.26
C HIS A 90 -15.15 -15.00 11.05
N LEU A 91 -14.84 -14.17 12.03
CA LEU A 91 -13.71 -14.40 12.94
C LEU A 91 -13.92 -15.65 13.79
N ALA A 92 -15.12 -15.81 14.37
CA ALA A 92 -15.47 -17.01 15.13
C ALA A 92 -15.37 -18.28 14.25
N GLU A 93 -15.97 -18.26 13.06
CA GLU A 93 -15.91 -19.37 12.10
C GLU A 93 -14.45 -19.71 11.68
N ALA A 94 -13.61 -18.68 11.49
CA ALA A 94 -12.20 -18.87 11.13
C ALA A 94 -11.39 -19.48 12.28
N GLY A 95 -11.63 -19.05 13.52
CA GLY A 95 -11.00 -19.63 14.70
C GLY A 95 -11.38 -21.10 14.90
N GLU A 96 -12.66 -21.43 14.77
CA GLU A 96 -13.14 -22.82 14.84
C GLU A 96 -12.47 -23.70 13.76
N LEU A 97 -12.31 -23.19 12.53
CA LEU A 97 -11.65 -23.90 11.44
C LEU A 97 -10.17 -24.14 11.74
N VAL A 98 -9.45 -23.17 12.28
CA VAL A 98 -8.05 -23.33 12.69
C VAL A 98 -7.91 -24.39 13.75
N ASP A 99 -8.79 -24.41 14.78
CA ASP A 99 -8.79 -25.39 15.85
C ASP A 99 -9.13 -26.80 15.32
N ASP A 100 -10.08 -26.93 14.40
CA ASP A 100 -10.46 -28.21 13.81
C ASP A 100 -9.31 -28.79 12.94
N ILE A 101 -8.62 -27.95 12.17
CA ILE A 101 -7.44 -28.35 11.40
C ILE A 101 -6.35 -28.86 12.36
N LYS A 102 -6.07 -28.15 13.46
CA LYS A 102 -5.08 -28.58 14.46
C LYS A 102 -5.45 -29.89 15.13
N LYS A 103 -6.73 -30.07 15.51
CA LYS A 103 -7.23 -31.32 16.14
C LYS A 103 -7.10 -32.50 15.18
N ARG A 104 -7.49 -32.35 13.92
CA ARG A 104 -7.34 -33.41 12.89
C ARG A 104 -5.89 -33.76 12.62
N ALA A 105 -5.02 -32.74 12.59
CA ALA A 105 -3.58 -32.93 12.44
C ALA A 105 -2.96 -33.77 13.57
N ALA A 106 -3.41 -33.54 14.80
CA ALA A 106 -2.96 -34.27 15.98
C ALA A 106 -3.51 -35.72 16.04
N ALA A 107 -4.75 -35.92 15.51
CA ALA A 107 -5.40 -37.25 15.54
C ALA A 107 -4.85 -38.23 14.49
N ASP A 108 -4.45 -37.76 13.31
CA ASP A 108 -3.89 -38.61 12.26
C ASP A 108 -2.70 -37.90 11.54
N PRO A 109 -1.49 -38.03 12.09
CA PRO A 109 -0.29 -37.42 11.51
C PRO A 109 0.11 -37.99 10.14
N ALA A 110 -0.47 -39.11 9.73
CA ALA A 110 -0.12 -39.83 8.50
C ALA A 110 -1.13 -39.59 7.35
N ALA A 111 -2.32 -39.05 7.62
CA ALA A 111 -3.43 -39.01 6.67
C ALA A 111 -3.24 -38.01 5.49
N ALA A 112 -2.32 -37.06 5.60
CA ALA A 112 -2.00 -36.16 4.50
C ALA A 112 -0.52 -35.86 4.46
N SER A 113 0.01 -35.50 3.28
CA SER A 113 1.41 -35.06 3.23
C SER A 113 1.58 -33.85 4.17
N ARG A 114 2.58 -33.86 5.04
CA ARG A 114 2.89 -32.78 5.99
C ARG A 114 2.90 -31.41 5.32
N ARG A 115 3.31 -31.34 4.04
CA ARG A 115 3.33 -30.12 3.24
C ARG A 115 1.93 -29.59 2.94
N ALA A 116 0.98 -30.46 2.57
CA ALA A 116 -0.39 -30.07 2.27
C ALA A 116 -1.14 -29.62 3.54
N GLN A 117 -0.88 -30.28 4.65
CA GLN A 117 -1.44 -29.92 5.96
C GLN A 117 -0.93 -28.56 6.44
N ALA A 118 0.39 -28.33 6.42
CA ALA A 118 0.99 -27.04 6.76
C ALA A 118 0.51 -25.89 5.84
N ALA A 119 0.21 -26.20 4.58
CA ALA A 119 -0.36 -25.20 3.67
C ALA A 119 -1.82 -24.82 4.04
N ARG A 120 -2.63 -25.81 4.43
CA ARG A 120 -4.01 -25.57 4.88
C ARG A 120 -4.05 -24.78 6.19
N GLU A 121 -3.20 -25.15 7.14
CA GLU A 121 -3.11 -24.45 8.42
C GLU A 121 -2.69 -23.00 8.23
N ARG A 122 -1.65 -22.73 7.44
CA ARG A 122 -1.23 -21.36 7.11
C ARG A 122 -2.32 -20.56 6.42
N ALA A 123 -3.05 -21.17 5.47
CA ALA A 123 -4.15 -20.47 4.78
C ALA A 123 -5.30 -20.13 5.73
N ALA A 124 -5.62 -21.00 6.69
CA ALA A 124 -6.65 -20.74 7.69
C ALA A 124 -6.23 -19.65 8.68
N GLN A 125 -4.99 -19.69 9.16
CA GLN A 125 -4.42 -18.67 10.03
C GLN A 125 -4.37 -17.31 9.33
N GLN A 126 -3.90 -17.25 8.10
CA GLN A 126 -3.86 -16.02 7.30
C GLN A 126 -5.26 -15.41 7.11
N ARG A 127 -6.28 -16.26 6.88
CA ARG A 127 -7.66 -15.81 6.79
C ARG A 127 -8.16 -15.20 8.11
N GLU A 128 -7.86 -15.83 9.24
CA GLU A 128 -8.20 -15.33 10.56
C GLU A 128 -7.52 -13.97 10.83
N GLU A 129 -6.23 -13.85 10.54
CA GLU A 129 -5.44 -12.62 10.66
C GLU A 129 -6.02 -11.48 9.82
N CYS A 130 -6.38 -11.74 8.56
CA CYS A 130 -7.01 -10.73 7.69
C CYS A 130 -8.34 -10.22 8.24
N ILE A 131 -9.17 -11.12 8.82
CA ILE A 131 -10.45 -10.71 9.42
C ILE A 131 -10.20 -9.89 10.70
N ARG A 132 -9.22 -10.26 11.50
CA ARG A 132 -8.82 -9.51 12.71
C ARG A 132 -8.32 -8.12 12.34
N ALA A 133 -7.44 -8.00 11.36
CA ALA A 133 -6.98 -6.72 10.84
C ALA A 133 -8.14 -5.84 10.33
N ALA A 134 -9.13 -6.43 9.64
CA ALA A 134 -10.31 -5.71 9.20
C ALA A 134 -11.14 -5.16 10.39
N LEU A 135 -11.26 -5.91 11.48
CA LEU A 135 -11.93 -5.45 12.72
C LEU A 135 -11.16 -4.33 13.41
N GLU A 136 -9.83 -4.39 13.42
CA GLU A 136 -8.97 -3.34 13.98
C GLU A 136 -9.07 -2.02 13.22
N GLN A 137 -9.30 -2.08 11.91
CA GLN A 137 -9.49 -0.89 11.07
C GLN A 137 -10.90 -0.25 11.18
N LEU A 138 -11.91 -1.01 11.59
CA LEU A 138 -13.30 -0.53 11.64
C LEU A 138 -13.51 0.75 12.48
N PRO A 139 -12.91 0.93 13.67
CA PRO A 139 -13.06 2.16 14.44
C PRO A 139 -12.62 3.42 13.68
N GLN A 140 -11.55 3.34 12.90
CA GLN A 140 -11.07 4.45 12.07
C GLN A 140 -12.08 4.77 10.96
N VAL A 141 -12.63 3.75 10.29
CA VAL A 141 -13.66 3.93 9.27
C VAL A 141 -14.93 4.53 9.85
N GLN A 142 -15.35 4.08 11.05
CA GLN A 142 -16.48 4.62 11.78
C GLN A 142 -16.27 6.09 12.15
N ALA A 143 -15.07 6.45 12.63
CA ALA A 143 -14.71 7.83 12.95
C ALA A 143 -14.72 8.73 11.72
N ALA A 144 -14.20 8.25 10.59
CA ALA A 144 -14.25 8.98 9.32
C ALA A 144 -15.70 9.23 8.86
N LYS A 145 -16.57 8.22 8.95
CA LYS A 145 -17.99 8.35 8.63
C LYS A 145 -18.71 9.37 9.53
N ARG A 146 -18.42 9.36 10.85
CA ARG A 146 -18.97 10.36 11.78
C ARG A 146 -18.57 11.80 11.38
N ARG A 147 -17.30 12.01 11.04
CA ARG A 147 -16.82 13.34 10.60
C ARG A 147 -17.53 13.82 9.32
N ASN A 148 -17.87 12.90 8.44
CA ASN A 148 -18.57 13.20 7.19
C ASN A 148 -20.10 13.27 7.33
N GLY A 149 -20.66 13.14 8.55
CA GLY A 149 -22.12 13.13 8.78
C GLY A 149 -22.80 11.83 8.31
N GLU A 150 -22.04 10.77 8.04
CA GLU A 150 -22.56 9.48 7.63
C GLU A 150 -22.78 8.55 8.85
N LYS A 151 -23.56 7.47 8.64
CA LYS A 151 -23.89 6.48 9.67
C LYS A 151 -22.71 5.56 9.97
N PRO A 152 -22.10 5.61 11.19
CA PRO A 152 -20.94 4.79 11.55
C PRO A 152 -21.19 3.29 11.49
N GLU A 153 -22.43 2.84 11.78
CA GLU A 153 -22.85 1.42 11.74
C GLU A 153 -22.83 0.84 10.31
N GLN A 154 -22.72 1.70 9.30
CA GLN A 154 -22.55 1.28 7.91
C GLN A 154 -21.08 1.13 7.51
N ALA A 155 -20.15 1.38 8.45
CA ALA A 155 -18.73 1.17 8.20
C ALA A 155 -18.45 -0.27 7.77
N ARG A 156 -17.53 -0.42 6.83
CA ARG A 156 -17.08 -1.72 6.30
C ARG A 156 -15.56 -1.70 6.17
N ALA A 157 -14.94 -2.81 6.48
CA ALA A 157 -13.53 -3.04 6.22
C ALA A 157 -13.35 -4.30 5.35
N SER A 158 -12.27 -4.34 4.60
CA SER A 158 -11.98 -5.45 3.70
C SER A 158 -11.27 -6.58 4.45
N THR A 159 -11.69 -7.82 4.20
CA THR A 159 -11.03 -9.04 4.68
C THR A 159 -9.88 -9.50 3.78
N THR A 160 -9.57 -8.76 2.71
CA THR A 160 -8.43 -9.04 1.83
C THR A 160 -7.32 -8.03 2.05
N ASP A 161 -7.67 -6.75 2.19
CA ASP A 161 -6.77 -5.63 2.42
C ASP A 161 -7.47 -4.67 3.38
N ALA A 162 -7.14 -4.76 4.66
CA ALA A 162 -7.82 -4.05 5.74
C ALA A 162 -7.64 -2.53 5.66
N ASP A 163 -6.55 -2.07 5.07
CA ASP A 163 -6.23 -0.64 4.92
C ASP A 163 -6.89 -0.01 3.69
N ALA A 164 -7.33 -0.81 2.73
CA ALA A 164 -8.02 -0.31 1.56
C ALA A 164 -9.32 0.43 1.91
N ARG A 165 -9.59 1.51 1.21
CA ARG A 165 -10.83 2.28 1.33
C ARG A 165 -11.52 2.40 -0.02
N VAL A 166 -12.85 2.46 0.00
CA VAL A 166 -13.62 2.71 -1.23
C VAL A 166 -13.51 4.19 -1.56
N MET A 167 -12.86 4.50 -2.68
CA MET A 167 -12.60 5.86 -3.14
C MET A 167 -13.21 6.10 -4.51
N LYS A 168 -13.53 7.37 -4.79
CA LYS A 168 -13.92 7.81 -6.13
C LYS A 168 -12.68 7.80 -7.02
N MET A 169 -12.77 7.12 -8.15
CA MET A 169 -11.71 7.04 -9.15
C MET A 169 -11.84 8.14 -10.18
N GLY A 170 -10.78 8.39 -10.94
CA GLY A 170 -10.77 9.39 -12.03
C GLY A 170 -11.81 9.15 -13.13
N ASP A 171 -12.27 7.91 -13.32
CA ASP A 171 -13.35 7.54 -14.24
C ASP A 171 -14.77 7.74 -13.67
N GLY A 172 -14.88 8.30 -12.46
CA GLY A 172 -16.13 8.56 -11.75
C GLY A 172 -16.69 7.36 -10.97
N GLY A 173 -16.15 6.15 -11.13
CA GLY A 173 -16.54 4.97 -10.39
C GLY A 173 -15.99 4.95 -8.96
N TYR A 174 -16.57 4.10 -8.08
CA TYR A 174 -16.09 3.88 -6.72
C TYR A 174 -15.46 2.50 -6.61
N ARG A 175 -14.19 2.43 -6.18
CA ARG A 175 -13.45 1.17 -6.04
C ARG A 175 -12.57 1.19 -4.80
N PRO A 176 -12.23 0.00 -4.25
CA PRO A 176 -11.17 -0.11 -3.27
C PRO A 176 -9.86 0.43 -3.83
N ALA A 177 -9.26 1.38 -3.13
CA ALA A 177 -8.08 2.08 -3.59
C ALA A 177 -7.29 2.68 -2.41
N PHE A 178 -6.07 3.09 -2.72
CA PHE A 178 -5.24 3.98 -1.94
C PHE A 178 -5.05 5.31 -2.68
N ASN A 179 -4.77 6.35 -1.93
CA ASN A 179 -4.34 7.64 -2.44
C ASN A 179 -2.82 7.68 -2.37
N VAL A 180 -2.17 7.62 -3.51
CA VAL A 180 -0.71 7.72 -3.63
C VAL A 180 -0.37 9.17 -3.95
N GLN A 181 0.36 9.81 -3.05
CA GLN A 181 0.86 11.16 -3.20
C GLN A 181 2.27 11.11 -3.79
N LEU A 182 2.54 11.94 -4.77
CA LEU A 182 3.85 12.05 -5.41
C LEU A 182 4.29 13.52 -5.39
N ALA A 183 5.51 13.78 -4.95
CA ALA A 183 6.18 15.06 -5.12
C ALA A 183 7.24 14.93 -6.20
N THR A 184 7.21 15.81 -7.20
CA THR A 184 8.06 15.73 -8.40
C THR A 184 8.68 17.10 -8.70
N THR A 185 9.97 17.13 -9.02
CA THR A 185 10.63 18.35 -9.50
C THR A 185 10.03 18.77 -10.84
N CYS A 186 9.73 20.08 -11.02
CA CYS A 186 9.10 20.56 -12.25
C CYS A 186 10.02 20.56 -13.45
N GLU A 187 11.30 20.79 -13.25
CA GLU A 187 12.29 20.92 -14.31
C GLU A 187 12.81 19.56 -14.78
N ASP A 188 13.16 18.70 -13.82
CA ASP A 188 13.83 17.42 -14.11
C ASP A 188 12.88 16.24 -14.09
N GLN A 189 11.63 16.43 -13.64
CA GLN A 189 10.59 15.39 -13.53
C GLN A 189 11.02 14.19 -12.69
N VAL A 190 11.83 14.42 -11.66
CA VAL A 190 12.28 13.39 -10.72
C VAL A 190 11.32 13.33 -9.54
N ILE A 191 10.87 12.12 -9.19
CA ILE A 191 10.07 11.89 -7.97
C ILE A 191 11.00 12.03 -6.75
N VAL A 192 10.71 13.01 -5.89
CA VAL A 192 11.46 13.32 -4.69
C VAL A 192 10.71 12.96 -3.40
N GLY A 193 9.40 12.78 -3.48
CA GLY A 193 8.56 12.34 -2.36
C GLY A 193 7.50 11.35 -2.80
N VAL A 194 7.19 10.36 -1.95
CA VAL A 194 6.15 9.35 -2.16
C VAL A 194 5.49 9.05 -0.83
N GLU A 195 4.17 9.13 -0.78
CA GLU A 195 3.37 8.76 0.40
C GLU A 195 2.13 7.99 -0.04
N VAL A 196 1.72 7.01 0.76
CA VAL A 196 0.51 6.23 0.52
C VAL A 196 -0.48 6.45 1.64
N SER A 197 -1.62 7.04 1.32
CA SER A 197 -2.70 7.30 2.27
C SER A 197 -3.93 6.46 1.95
N ASN A 198 -4.68 6.09 2.97
CA ASN A 198 -6.00 5.49 2.82
C ASN A 198 -7.14 6.52 2.97
N THR A 199 -6.84 7.80 2.92
CA THR A 199 -7.84 8.88 2.88
C THR A 199 -8.15 9.26 1.44
N GLY A 200 -9.44 9.43 1.13
CA GLY A 200 -9.88 9.85 -0.21
C GLY A 200 -9.76 11.36 -0.48
N SER A 201 -9.12 12.11 0.42
CA SER A 201 -8.89 13.55 0.31
C SER A 201 -7.40 13.84 0.26
N ASP A 202 -7.00 14.83 -0.53
CA ASP A 202 -5.64 15.35 -0.60
C ASP A 202 -5.37 16.41 0.47
N MET A 203 -6.44 16.88 1.14
CA MET A 203 -6.32 17.77 2.30
C MET A 203 -5.44 17.15 3.37
N ALA A 204 -4.58 17.93 3.98
CA ALA A 204 -3.60 17.52 4.99
C ALA A 204 -2.45 16.62 4.48
N GLN A 205 -2.28 16.43 3.17
CA GLN A 205 -1.16 15.68 2.61
C GLN A 205 0.05 16.57 2.23
N MET A 206 -0.11 17.89 2.24
CA MET A 206 0.93 18.81 1.77
C MET A 206 2.10 18.93 2.75
N ALA A 207 1.85 19.25 4.01
CA ALA A 207 2.91 19.44 5.00
C ALA A 207 3.74 18.16 5.24
N PRO A 208 3.17 16.96 5.44
CA PRO A 208 3.95 15.74 5.60
C PRO A 208 4.84 15.43 4.38
N MET A 209 4.35 15.69 3.16
CA MET A 209 5.13 15.46 1.95
C MET A 209 6.28 16.45 1.82
N LEU A 210 6.06 17.73 2.16
CA LEU A 210 7.12 18.71 2.18
C LEU A 210 8.21 18.35 3.20
N GLU A 211 7.83 17.97 4.42
CA GLU A 211 8.75 17.48 5.46
C GLU A 211 9.58 16.30 4.94
N GLN A 212 8.96 15.32 4.29
CA GLN A 212 9.66 14.18 3.71
C GLN A 212 10.69 14.60 2.64
N VAL A 213 10.36 15.56 1.78
CA VAL A 213 11.29 16.06 0.76
C VAL A 213 12.46 16.79 1.41
N ILE A 214 12.22 17.60 2.44
CA ILE A 214 13.26 18.29 3.20
C ILE A 214 14.18 17.29 3.90
N GLU A 215 13.62 16.27 4.54
CA GLU A 215 14.41 15.22 5.20
C GLU A 215 15.32 14.47 4.21
N ARG A 216 14.80 14.15 3.01
CA ARG A 216 15.57 13.45 1.97
C ARG A 216 16.66 14.29 1.34
N THR A 217 16.45 15.57 1.17
CA THR A 217 17.33 16.44 0.37
C THR A 217 18.15 17.42 1.20
N GLY A 218 17.76 17.65 2.46
CA GLY A 218 18.33 18.70 3.33
C GLY A 218 18.01 20.12 2.85
N THR A 219 17.09 20.29 1.89
CA THR A 219 16.81 21.58 1.24
C THR A 219 15.31 21.84 1.24
N VAL A 220 14.92 23.08 1.61
CA VAL A 220 13.56 23.56 1.48
C VAL A 220 13.31 23.96 0.01
N PRO A 221 12.28 23.43 -0.67
CA PRO A 221 11.92 23.84 -2.02
C PRO A 221 11.58 25.34 -2.10
N GLY A 222 11.99 26.02 -3.19
CA GLY A 222 11.70 27.44 -3.37
C GLY A 222 10.21 27.73 -3.61
N GLN A 223 9.51 26.82 -4.29
CA GLN A 223 8.08 26.87 -4.52
C GLN A 223 7.46 25.48 -4.43
N TRP A 224 6.30 25.38 -3.74
CA TRP A 224 5.52 24.16 -3.64
C TRP A 224 4.20 24.32 -4.39
N LEU A 225 3.97 23.52 -5.42
CA LEU A 225 2.82 23.61 -6.30
C LEU A 225 1.84 22.47 -6.01
N VAL A 226 0.60 22.82 -5.72
CA VAL A 226 -0.50 21.88 -5.49
C VAL A 226 -1.75 22.33 -6.23
N ASP A 227 -2.68 21.40 -6.49
CA ASP A 227 -3.98 21.79 -7.02
C ASP A 227 -4.91 22.37 -5.93
N GLY A 228 -6.10 22.88 -6.34
CA GLY A 228 -7.08 23.47 -5.43
C GLY A 228 -7.72 22.49 -4.42
N GLY A 229 -7.40 21.20 -4.47
CA GLY A 229 -7.88 20.18 -3.54
C GLY A 229 -7.04 20.03 -2.27
N PHE A 230 -5.85 20.62 -2.23
CA PHE A 230 -4.90 20.53 -1.11
C PHE A 230 -5.08 21.60 -0.02
N PRO A 231 -5.40 22.89 -0.32
CA PRO A 231 -5.27 23.93 0.67
C PRO A 231 -6.33 23.82 1.78
N ALA A 232 -5.88 23.49 2.99
CA ALA A 232 -6.51 23.94 4.21
C ALA A 232 -5.67 25.10 4.76
N HIS A 233 -6.28 26.14 5.36
CA HIS A 233 -5.54 27.29 5.90
C HIS A 233 -4.41 26.88 6.83
N GLU A 234 -4.64 25.88 7.68
CA GLU A 234 -3.65 25.31 8.59
C GLU A 234 -2.42 24.71 7.88
N GLN A 235 -2.60 24.20 6.67
CA GLN A 235 -1.50 23.63 5.87
C GLN A 235 -0.67 24.70 5.17
N ILE A 236 -1.29 25.82 4.79
CA ILE A 236 -0.59 26.97 4.18
C ILE A 236 0.27 27.69 5.23
N GLU A 237 -0.21 27.75 6.48
CA GLU A 237 0.53 28.37 7.57
C GLU A 237 1.69 27.48 8.09
N ALA A 238 1.65 26.18 7.84
CA ALA A 238 2.65 25.21 8.26
C ALA A 238 3.80 25.04 7.24
N VAL A 239 3.69 25.61 6.05
CA VAL A 239 4.63 25.53 4.93
C VAL A 239 5.25 26.89 4.66
#